data_ab4183eb36d2e783d5fa061fd9fb8752
#
_entry.id   ab4183eb36d2e783d5fa061fd9fb8752
#
_cell.length_a   1.000
_cell.length_b   1.000
_cell.length_c   1.000
_cell.angle_alpha   90.00
_cell.angle_beta   90.00
_cell.angle_gamma   90.00
#
_symmetry.space_group_name_H-M   'P 1'
#
loop_
_entity.id
_entity.type
_entity.pdbx_description
1 polymer ?
#
loop_
_entity_poly.entity_id
_entity_poly.type
_entity_poly.pdbx_seq_one_letter_code
_entity_poly.pdbx_strand_id
1 'polypeptide(L)'
;IKKGEIVTLIGPNGAGKSTILKSITRQLKLIGGEVYIDSEEIRKLSYKEMAVKAAVMLTERMKPELMTCHDIVATGRYPYTGRLGILSREDERKVDEALEAVHAQGLGIRNFQEISDGQRQRVLLARAICQEPEVMILDEPTSYLDIRHKLELLAILRKMAKENGITVIMSLHEIDLAQKISDQVICVKGDRIAEFGDPEEIFTEATIRDLYEIDNGYYDPIFGSVELPKPEGEPEVLVLSSGKTGIPVYRKLQKAGIPFAAGILYPGESDYQLARLLASGIISEEPYEQISDETYQKALKIMEKCGKVINAGVKVGSMNQKMGELLRIAEERRMLVSI
;
A
#
# COMPACT_ATOMS: atom_id res chain seq x y z
N ILE A 1 11.27 16.44 7.18
CA ILE A 1 9.82 16.26 7.10
C ILE A 1 9.18 17.62 7.28
N LYS A 2 8.30 18.01 6.39
CA LYS A 2 7.59 19.29 6.45
C LYS A 2 6.28 19.14 7.22
N LYS A 3 5.78 20.25 7.75
CA LYS A 3 4.49 20.30 8.45
C LYS A 3 3.34 19.88 7.52
N GLY A 4 2.45 19.01 8.00
CA GLY A 4 1.30 18.54 7.23
C GLY A 4 1.64 17.46 6.17
N GLU A 5 2.85 16.89 6.20
CA GLU A 5 3.21 15.74 5.38
C GLU A 5 2.84 14.43 6.08
N ILE A 6 2.53 13.43 5.26
CA ILE A 6 2.41 12.03 5.68
C ILE A 6 3.69 11.32 5.25
N VAL A 7 4.45 10.83 6.23
CA VAL A 7 5.69 10.09 6.01
C VAL A 7 5.51 8.65 6.44
N THR A 8 5.76 7.72 5.54
CA THR A 8 5.56 6.29 5.81
C THR A 8 6.89 5.56 5.85
N LEU A 9 7.09 4.77 6.91
CA LEU A 9 8.20 3.82 7.02
C LEU A 9 7.76 2.48 6.44
N ILE A 10 8.51 1.99 5.44
CA ILE A 10 8.33 0.67 4.84
C ILE A 10 9.57 -0.18 5.02
N GLY A 11 9.43 -1.49 4.90
CA GLY A 11 10.53 -2.46 5.02
C GLY A 11 10.09 -3.76 5.68
N PRO A 12 10.92 -4.80 5.64
CA PRO A 12 10.59 -6.12 6.16
C PRO A 12 10.33 -6.10 7.67
N ASN A 13 9.73 -7.19 8.17
CA ASN A 13 9.52 -7.37 9.60
C ASN A 13 10.89 -7.46 10.30
N GLY A 14 11.01 -6.79 11.44
CA GLY A 14 12.28 -6.74 12.17
C GLY A 14 13.31 -5.73 11.64
N ALA A 15 13.02 -4.98 10.57
CA ALA A 15 13.94 -3.99 10.00
C ALA A 15 14.18 -2.76 10.88
N GLY A 16 13.49 -2.63 12.03
CA GLY A 16 13.73 -1.51 12.96
C GLY A 16 12.74 -0.35 12.84
N LYS A 17 11.66 -0.45 12.04
CA LYS A 17 10.64 0.61 11.90
C LYS A 17 10.10 1.09 13.24
N SER A 18 9.59 0.18 14.08
CA SER A 18 9.09 0.50 15.42
C SER A 18 10.18 1.04 16.34
N THR A 19 11.44 0.62 16.17
CA THR A 19 12.59 1.15 16.91
C THR A 19 12.80 2.62 16.59
N ILE A 20 12.73 3.00 15.31
CA ILE A 20 12.82 4.40 14.88
C ILE A 20 11.67 5.21 15.49
N LEU A 21 10.42 4.75 15.39
CA LEU A 21 9.26 5.43 15.95
C LEU A 21 9.37 5.58 17.49
N LYS A 22 9.78 4.53 18.21
CA LYS A 22 10.01 4.56 19.67
C LYS A 22 11.16 5.50 20.05
N SER A 23 12.15 5.65 19.19
CA SER A 23 13.27 6.59 19.41
C SER A 23 12.81 8.05 19.27
N ILE A 24 12.00 8.35 18.26
CA ILE A 24 11.42 9.69 18.06
C ILE A 24 10.51 10.07 19.24
N THR A 25 9.79 9.09 19.81
CA THR A 25 8.87 9.32 20.95
C THR A 25 9.53 9.27 22.33
N ARG A 26 10.86 9.16 22.39
CA ARG A 26 11.67 9.02 23.64
C ARG A 26 11.32 7.78 24.47
N GLN A 27 10.62 6.80 23.91
CA GLN A 27 10.41 5.51 24.59
C GLN A 27 11.69 4.66 24.58
N LEU A 28 12.53 4.87 23.57
CA LEU A 28 13.88 4.33 23.52
C LEU A 28 14.89 5.49 23.60
N LYS A 29 15.97 5.27 24.34
CA LYS A 29 17.06 6.22 24.44
C LYS A 29 17.86 6.20 23.15
N LEU A 30 18.08 7.39 22.55
CA LEU A 30 18.97 7.53 21.41
C LEU A 30 20.41 7.15 21.79
N ILE A 31 21.05 6.31 21.02
CA ILE A 31 22.48 5.97 21.15
C ILE A 31 23.32 7.13 20.63
N GLY A 32 22.88 7.80 19.57
CA GLY A 32 23.51 8.96 18.93
C GLY A 32 22.49 9.76 18.14
N GLY A 33 22.91 10.91 17.62
CA GLY A 33 22.05 11.82 16.86
C GLY A 33 21.09 12.64 17.71
N GLU A 34 20.27 13.43 17.05
CA GLU A 34 19.32 14.36 17.65
C GLU A 34 18.01 14.33 16.86
N VAL A 35 16.91 14.55 17.54
CA VAL A 35 15.57 14.68 16.95
C VAL A 35 14.98 16.02 17.36
N TYR A 36 14.38 16.71 16.41
CA TYR A 36 13.77 18.02 16.61
C TYR A 36 12.30 17.99 16.20
N ILE A 37 11.45 18.65 16.97
CA ILE A 37 10.08 19.01 16.61
C ILE A 37 10.01 20.54 16.66
N ASP A 38 9.65 21.16 15.55
CA ASP A 38 9.56 22.61 15.42
C ASP A 38 10.83 23.36 15.90
N SER A 39 12.01 22.89 15.50
CA SER A 39 13.31 23.42 15.91
C SER A 39 13.68 23.23 17.39
N GLU A 40 12.87 22.55 18.18
CA GLU A 40 13.16 22.20 19.56
C GLU A 40 13.65 20.77 19.68
N GLU A 41 14.83 20.57 20.29
CA GLU A 41 15.37 19.23 20.52
C GLU A 41 14.50 18.47 21.52
N ILE A 42 14.00 17.30 21.15
CA ILE A 42 13.07 16.51 21.97
C ILE A 42 13.63 16.16 23.36
N ARG A 43 14.95 16.05 23.53
CA ARG A 43 15.60 15.79 24.83
C ARG A 43 15.45 16.94 25.83
N LYS A 44 15.29 18.17 25.34
CA LYS A 44 15.12 19.37 26.18
C LYS A 44 13.68 19.58 26.62
N LEU A 45 12.71 18.97 25.93
CA LEU A 45 11.31 19.05 26.28
C LEU A 45 11.02 18.21 27.54
N SER A 46 10.19 18.72 28.44
CA SER A 46 9.56 17.90 29.48
C SER A 46 8.63 16.85 28.87
N TYR A 47 8.27 15.82 29.61
CA TYR A 47 7.29 14.84 29.13
C TYR A 47 5.93 15.46 28.82
N LYS A 48 5.54 16.49 29.57
CA LYS A 48 4.30 17.22 29.34
C LYS A 48 4.34 18.03 28.05
N GLU A 49 5.42 18.75 27.78
CA GLU A 49 5.61 19.49 26.52
C GLU A 49 5.66 18.54 25.32
N MET A 50 6.36 17.41 25.45
CA MET A 50 6.38 16.38 24.42
C MET A 50 4.98 15.81 24.15
N ALA A 51 4.18 15.57 25.21
CA ALA A 51 2.82 15.07 25.09
C ALA A 51 1.83 16.12 24.51
N VAL A 52 2.13 17.40 24.57
CA VAL A 52 1.35 18.42 23.84
C VAL A 52 1.69 18.40 22.36
N LYS A 53 2.98 18.22 22.00
CA LYS A 53 3.45 18.29 20.61
C LYS A 53 3.20 16.99 19.83
N ALA A 54 3.34 15.83 20.47
CA ALA A 54 3.32 14.53 19.78
C ALA A 54 2.33 13.54 20.37
N ALA A 55 1.41 13.05 19.56
CA ALA A 55 0.55 11.91 19.90
C ALA A 55 1.15 10.62 19.35
N VAL A 56 1.03 9.55 20.12
CA VAL A 56 1.65 8.27 19.86
C VAL A 56 0.62 7.15 19.91
N MET A 57 0.60 6.32 18.86
CA MET A 57 -0.16 5.09 18.81
C MET A 57 0.77 3.95 18.39
N LEU A 58 1.15 3.11 19.35
CA LEU A 58 2.02 1.97 19.12
C LEU A 58 1.23 0.66 19.18
N THR A 59 1.80 -0.38 18.58
CA THR A 59 1.22 -1.73 18.51
C THR A 59 1.07 -2.43 19.86
N GLU A 60 1.62 -1.89 20.96
CA GLU A 60 1.49 -2.48 22.28
C GLU A 60 0.03 -2.46 22.75
N ARG A 61 -0.50 -3.64 23.07
CA ARG A 61 -1.90 -3.78 23.50
C ARG A 61 -2.07 -3.19 24.89
N MET A 62 -2.75 -2.05 24.94
CA MET A 62 -3.29 -1.54 26.22
C MET A 62 -4.35 -2.50 26.74
N LYS A 63 -4.24 -2.87 27.99
CA LYS A 63 -5.25 -3.68 28.71
C LYS A 63 -5.80 -2.87 29.89
N PRO A 64 -6.52 -1.76 29.64
CA PRO A 64 -7.09 -0.98 30.73
C PRO A 64 -8.24 -1.77 31.33
N GLU A 65 -8.20 -1.98 32.64
CA GLU A 65 -9.29 -2.60 33.35
C GLU A 65 -10.41 -1.55 33.59
N LEU A 66 -11.67 -1.94 33.28
CA LEU A 66 -12.87 -1.18 33.60
C LEU A 66 -12.99 0.23 32.96
N MET A 67 -12.21 0.53 31.90
CA MET A 67 -12.32 1.79 31.18
C MET A 67 -13.29 1.68 30.01
N THR A 68 -14.15 2.69 29.85
CA THR A 68 -14.97 2.87 28.65
C THR A 68 -14.14 3.40 27.50
N CYS A 69 -14.67 3.33 26.28
CA CYS A 69 -14.02 3.94 25.13
C CYS A 69 -13.87 5.46 25.29
N HIS A 70 -14.86 6.12 25.90
CA HIS A 70 -14.77 7.53 26.25
C HIS A 70 -13.61 7.83 27.21
N ASP A 71 -13.45 7.02 28.26
CA ASP A 71 -12.34 7.20 29.22
C ASP A 71 -10.98 7.06 28.53
N ILE A 72 -10.85 6.10 27.59
CA ILE A 72 -9.62 5.92 26.78
C ILE A 72 -9.32 7.18 25.96
N VAL A 73 -10.31 7.72 25.25
CA VAL A 73 -10.13 8.94 24.46
C VAL A 73 -9.80 10.14 25.36
N ALA A 74 -10.47 10.24 26.50
CA ALA A 74 -10.25 11.29 27.49
C ALA A 74 -8.81 11.34 28.04
N THR A 75 -8.10 10.20 28.06
CA THR A 75 -6.66 10.20 28.42
C THR A 75 -5.83 11.06 27.47
N GLY A 76 -6.28 11.32 26.24
CA GLY A 76 -5.65 12.25 25.30
C GLY A 76 -5.60 13.69 25.83
N ARG A 77 -6.47 14.06 26.77
CA ARG A 77 -6.51 15.38 27.38
C ARG A 77 -5.60 15.56 28.58
N TYR A 78 -4.97 14.48 29.09
CA TYR A 78 -4.10 14.57 30.27
C TYR A 78 -2.99 15.64 30.20
N PRO A 79 -2.37 15.94 29.06
CA PRO A 79 -1.40 17.04 28.97
C PRO A 79 -1.99 18.41 29.31
N TYR A 80 -3.29 18.58 29.16
CA TYR A 80 -4.03 19.83 29.36
C TYR A 80 -4.70 19.91 30.74
N THR A 81 -4.89 18.79 31.43
CA THR A 81 -5.51 18.73 32.75
C THR A 81 -4.51 19.11 33.86
N GLY A 82 -5.05 19.53 35.00
CA GLY A 82 -4.26 19.75 36.21
C GLY A 82 -3.81 18.45 36.89
N ARG A 83 -3.20 18.56 38.08
CA ARG A 83 -2.71 17.39 38.87
C ARG A 83 -3.78 16.33 39.20
N LEU A 84 -5.03 16.72 39.25
CA LEU A 84 -6.14 15.81 39.57
C LEU A 84 -6.72 15.11 38.34
N GLY A 85 -6.27 15.44 37.13
CA GLY A 85 -6.77 14.83 35.91
C GLY A 85 -8.25 15.13 35.60
N ILE A 86 -8.84 16.16 36.20
CA ILE A 86 -10.25 16.52 36.02
C ILE A 86 -10.40 17.22 34.67
N LEU A 87 -11.30 16.69 33.86
CA LEU A 87 -11.62 17.26 32.53
C LEU A 87 -12.48 18.52 32.72
N SER A 88 -12.18 19.54 31.93
CA SER A 88 -13.04 20.71 31.78
C SER A 88 -14.18 20.40 30.80
N ARG A 89 -15.18 21.28 30.70
CA ARG A 89 -16.25 21.16 29.70
C ARG A 89 -15.68 21.20 28.26
N GLU A 90 -14.61 21.94 28.07
CA GLU A 90 -13.90 22.02 26.77
C GLU A 90 -13.21 20.68 26.44
N ASP A 91 -12.57 20.05 27.43
CA ASP A 91 -11.95 18.74 27.25
C ASP A 91 -12.98 17.66 26.90
N GLU A 92 -14.15 17.66 27.56
CA GLU A 92 -15.25 16.75 27.25
C GLU A 92 -15.74 16.94 25.79
N ARG A 93 -15.91 18.20 25.36
CA ARG A 93 -16.27 18.49 23.97
C ARG A 93 -15.22 17.95 22.98
N LYS A 94 -13.94 18.08 23.30
CA LYS A 94 -12.84 17.55 22.45
C LYS A 94 -12.84 16.03 22.39
N VAL A 95 -13.23 15.34 23.45
CA VAL A 95 -13.41 13.88 23.47
C VAL A 95 -14.54 13.48 22.53
N ASP A 96 -15.68 14.16 22.60
CA ASP A 96 -16.83 13.88 21.73
C ASP A 96 -16.50 14.15 20.25
N GLU A 97 -15.85 15.28 19.93
CA GLU A 97 -15.38 15.62 18.60
C GLU A 97 -14.40 14.58 18.04
N ALA A 98 -13.49 14.08 18.86
CA ALA A 98 -12.53 13.07 18.47
C ALA A 98 -13.21 11.71 18.17
N LEU A 99 -14.18 11.30 18.99
CA LEU A 99 -15.00 10.12 18.75
C LEU A 99 -15.82 10.25 17.45
N GLU A 100 -16.35 11.45 17.19
CA GLU A 100 -17.06 11.73 15.96
C GLU A 100 -16.17 11.65 14.72
N ALA A 101 -14.98 12.22 14.80
CA ALA A 101 -14.01 12.24 13.69
C ALA A 101 -13.64 10.83 13.19
N VAL A 102 -13.71 9.81 14.06
CA VAL A 102 -13.41 8.41 13.72
C VAL A 102 -14.67 7.54 13.61
N HIS A 103 -15.87 8.12 13.59
CA HIS A 103 -17.16 7.42 13.56
C HIS A 103 -17.31 6.38 14.68
N ALA A 104 -16.94 6.76 15.92
CA ALA A 104 -16.95 5.91 17.10
C ALA A 104 -17.88 6.42 18.24
N GLN A 105 -18.77 7.39 17.98
CA GLN A 105 -19.65 7.98 19.01
C GLN A 105 -20.47 6.90 19.74
N GLY A 106 -21.02 5.93 19.00
CA GLY A 106 -21.82 4.84 19.58
C GLY A 106 -21.02 3.85 20.45
N LEU A 107 -19.69 3.99 20.49
CA LEU A 107 -18.81 3.15 21.31
C LEU A 107 -18.46 3.81 22.65
N GLY A 108 -18.71 5.10 22.84
CA GLY A 108 -18.24 5.87 24.00
C GLY A 108 -18.48 5.19 25.34
N ILE A 109 -19.69 4.69 25.58
CA ILE A 109 -20.10 4.04 26.85
C ILE A 109 -19.70 2.56 26.95
N ARG A 110 -19.17 1.95 25.88
CA ARG A 110 -18.78 0.53 25.89
C ARG A 110 -17.44 0.34 26.57
N ASN A 111 -17.29 -0.81 27.23
CA ASN A 111 -16.00 -1.22 27.76
C ASN A 111 -15.00 -1.42 26.60
N PHE A 112 -13.82 -0.81 26.73
CA PHE A 112 -12.78 -0.89 25.70
C PHE A 112 -12.31 -2.32 25.43
N GLN A 113 -12.37 -3.21 26.41
CA GLN A 113 -11.97 -4.62 26.24
C GLN A 113 -13.01 -5.44 25.48
N GLU A 114 -14.27 -5.01 25.41
CA GLU A 114 -15.39 -5.75 24.83
C GLU A 114 -15.66 -5.41 23.36
N ILE A 115 -14.92 -4.45 22.80
CA ILE A 115 -15.06 -4.05 21.41
C ILE A 115 -14.07 -4.82 20.49
N SER A 116 -14.37 -4.87 19.19
CA SER A 116 -13.50 -5.53 18.20
C SER A 116 -12.17 -4.82 18.04
N ASP A 117 -11.15 -5.52 17.51
CA ASP A 117 -9.83 -4.92 17.29
C ASP A 117 -9.89 -3.70 16.36
N GLY A 118 -10.72 -3.72 15.30
CA GLY A 118 -10.94 -2.56 14.44
C GLY A 118 -11.62 -1.39 15.17
N GLN A 119 -12.54 -1.67 16.09
CA GLN A 119 -13.14 -0.64 16.94
C GLN A 119 -12.12 -0.07 17.93
N ARG A 120 -11.26 -0.92 18.50
CA ARG A 120 -10.14 -0.47 19.36
C ARG A 120 -9.22 0.47 18.63
N GLN A 121 -8.85 0.13 17.40
CA GLN A 121 -7.97 0.95 16.58
C GLN A 121 -8.55 2.35 16.34
N ARG A 122 -9.86 2.45 16.04
CA ARG A 122 -10.55 3.73 15.90
C ARG A 122 -10.57 4.53 17.22
N VAL A 123 -10.82 3.89 18.35
CA VAL A 123 -10.81 4.55 19.66
C VAL A 123 -9.40 5.05 20.03
N LEU A 124 -8.35 4.28 19.73
CA LEU A 124 -6.97 4.72 19.94
C LEU A 124 -6.58 5.87 19.00
N LEU A 125 -7.09 5.87 17.78
CA LEU A 125 -6.93 7.02 16.87
C LEU A 125 -7.67 8.25 17.41
N ALA A 126 -8.91 8.11 17.91
CA ALA A 126 -9.64 9.19 18.54
C ALA A 126 -8.87 9.78 19.72
N ARG A 127 -8.25 8.94 20.55
CA ARG A 127 -7.39 9.38 21.64
C ARG A 127 -6.23 10.24 21.14
N ALA A 128 -5.57 9.81 20.05
CA ALA A 128 -4.46 10.57 19.45
C ALA A 128 -4.94 11.90 18.87
N ILE A 129 -6.11 11.94 18.22
CA ILE A 129 -6.77 13.14 17.71
C ILE A 129 -7.14 14.10 18.86
N CYS A 130 -7.74 13.58 19.92
CA CYS A 130 -8.19 14.33 21.10
C CYS A 130 -7.05 15.09 21.79
N GLN A 131 -5.83 14.62 21.62
CA GLN A 131 -4.61 15.26 22.12
C GLN A 131 -4.24 16.54 21.35
N GLU A 132 -4.82 16.79 20.17
CA GLU A 132 -4.54 17.96 19.30
C GLU A 132 -3.02 18.15 19.03
N PRO A 133 -2.31 17.10 18.55
CA PRO A 133 -0.86 17.15 18.41
C PRO A 133 -0.40 17.90 17.17
N GLU A 134 0.84 18.35 17.14
CA GLU A 134 1.52 18.82 15.94
C GLU A 134 2.00 17.64 15.06
N VAL A 135 2.39 16.55 15.72
CA VAL A 135 2.92 15.33 15.07
C VAL A 135 2.20 14.08 15.60
N MET A 136 1.70 13.24 14.71
CA MET A 136 1.17 11.91 15.04
C MET A 136 2.17 10.83 14.65
N ILE A 137 2.51 9.96 15.59
CA ILE A 137 3.44 8.84 15.38
C ILE A 137 2.68 7.54 15.58
N LEU A 138 2.49 6.79 14.48
CA LEU A 138 1.61 5.64 14.42
C LEU A 138 2.40 4.39 13.97
N ASP A 139 2.41 3.36 14.80
CA ASP A 139 3.03 2.08 14.45
C ASP A 139 1.97 1.10 13.99
N GLU A 140 2.00 0.76 12.70
CA GLU A 140 1.07 -0.16 12.02
C GLU A 140 -0.41 0.18 12.26
N PRO A 141 -0.88 1.41 11.99
CA PRO A 141 -2.25 1.81 12.33
C PRO A 141 -3.33 1.06 11.56
N THR A 142 -2.98 0.40 10.45
CA THR A 142 -3.90 -0.40 9.62
C THR A 142 -3.97 -1.87 10.01
N SER A 143 -3.13 -2.33 10.94
CA SER A 143 -3.11 -3.73 11.37
C SER A 143 -4.45 -4.16 11.97
N TYR A 144 -4.88 -5.38 11.65
CA TYR A 144 -6.15 -5.99 12.10
C TYR A 144 -7.43 -5.30 11.58
N LEU A 145 -7.32 -4.33 10.69
CA LEU A 145 -8.46 -3.70 10.03
C LEU A 145 -8.83 -4.43 8.73
N ASP A 146 -10.12 -4.54 8.44
CA ASP A 146 -10.58 -4.87 7.10
C ASP A 146 -10.35 -3.70 6.12
N ILE A 147 -10.53 -3.98 4.85
CA ILE A 147 -10.26 -3.01 3.77
C ILE A 147 -11.04 -1.69 3.94
N ARG A 148 -12.30 -1.77 4.35
CA ARG A 148 -13.15 -0.59 4.56
C ARG A 148 -12.57 0.30 5.64
N HIS A 149 -12.29 -0.28 6.81
CA HIS A 149 -11.77 0.46 7.96
C HIS A 149 -10.34 0.99 7.72
N LYS A 150 -9.50 0.28 6.95
CA LYS A 150 -8.19 0.81 6.50
C LYS A 150 -8.35 2.08 5.69
N LEU A 151 -9.24 2.07 4.69
CA LEU A 151 -9.48 3.24 3.84
C LEU A 151 -10.06 4.41 4.63
N GLU A 152 -11.01 4.16 5.53
CA GLU A 152 -11.58 5.19 6.42
C GLU A 152 -10.50 5.82 7.30
N LEU A 153 -9.64 5.01 7.94
CA LEU A 153 -8.54 5.49 8.77
C LEU A 153 -7.55 6.34 7.98
N LEU A 154 -7.11 5.87 6.82
CA LEU A 154 -6.17 6.61 5.96
C LEU A 154 -6.79 7.93 5.45
N ALA A 155 -8.08 7.95 5.14
CA ALA A 155 -8.79 9.17 4.75
C ALA A 155 -8.81 10.20 5.90
N ILE A 156 -9.05 9.76 7.14
CA ILE A 156 -9.00 10.61 8.34
C ILE A 156 -7.59 11.19 8.52
N LEU A 157 -6.54 10.35 8.46
CA LEU A 157 -5.16 10.81 8.58
C LEU A 157 -4.78 11.82 7.49
N ARG A 158 -5.21 11.58 6.25
CA ARG A 158 -4.98 12.50 5.14
C ARG A 158 -5.67 13.85 5.39
N LYS A 159 -6.92 13.82 5.84
CA LYS A 159 -7.67 15.03 6.20
C LYS A 159 -6.93 15.83 7.28
N MET A 160 -6.51 15.16 8.33
CA MET A 160 -5.77 15.79 9.44
C MET A 160 -4.46 16.40 8.98
N ALA A 161 -3.72 15.73 8.12
CA ALA A 161 -2.47 16.25 7.58
C ALA A 161 -2.72 17.50 6.72
N LYS A 162 -3.65 17.42 5.77
CA LYS A 162 -3.83 18.47 4.75
C LYS A 162 -4.69 19.65 5.24
N GLU A 163 -5.70 19.41 6.08
CA GLU A 163 -6.60 20.46 6.55
C GLU A 163 -6.17 21.04 7.90
N ASN A 164 -5.65 20.20 8.82
CA ASN A 164 -5.25 20.63 10.15
C ASN A 164 -3.74 20.89 10.27
N GLY A 165 -2.95 20.56 9.23
CA GLY A 165 -1.51 20.76 9.24
C GLY A 165 -0.75 19.83 10.19
N ILE A 166 -1.34 18.69 10.58
CA ILE A 166 -0.71 17.70 11.46
C ILE A 166 0.26 16.85 10.65
N THR A 167 1.51 16.75 11.10
CA THR A 167 2.48 15.85 10.47
C THR A 167 2.23 14.41 10.94
N VAL A 168 2.10 13.47 10.00
CA VAL A 168 1.88 12.05 10.32
C VAL A 168 3.13 11.25 9.95
N ILE A 169 3.69 10.54 10.92
CA ILE A 169 4.79 9.59 10.70
C ILE A 169 4.25 8.21 11.08
N MET A 170 4.22 7.27 10.13
CA MET A 170 3.66 5.96 10.41
C MET A 170 4.44 4.83 9.74
N SER A 171 4.37 3.63 10.31
CA SER A 171 4.79 2.41 9.64
C SER A 171 3.60 1.74 8.96
N LEU A 172 3.80 1.21 7.76
CA LEU A 172 2.80 0.41 7.04
C LEU A 172 3.45 -0.88 6.50
N HIS A 173 2.66 -1.96 6.48
CA HIS A 173 3.03 -3.22 5.83
C HIS A 173 2.49 -3.31 4.40
N GLU A 174 1.36 -2.67 4.14
CA GLU A 174 0.70 -2.68 2.84
C GLU A 174 1.39 -1.69 1.89
N ILE A 175 2.23 -2.23 1.00
CA ILE A 175 3.03 -1.44 0.05
C ILE A 175 2.14 -0.56 -0.84
N ASP A 176 1.01 -1.12 -1.30
CA ASP A 176 0.05 -0.41 -2.15
C ASP A 176 -0.65 0.75 -1.44
N LEU A 177 -0.92 0.63 -0.14
CA LEU A 177 -1.47 1.71 0.66
C LEU A 177 -0.40 2.76 0.98
N ALA A 178 0.82 2.33 1.30
CA ALA A 178 1.95 3.23 1.52
C ALA A 178 2.21 4.11 0.28
N GLN A 179 2.25 3.52 -0.92
CA GLN A 179 2.41 4.25 -2.17
C GLN A 179 1.34 5.34 -2.39
N LYS A 180 0.08 5.04 -2.00
CA LYS A 180 -1.06 5.93 -2.26
C LYS A 180 -1.26 7.03 -1.23
N ILE A 181 -0.79 6.83 0.00
CA ILE A 181 -1.07 7.77 1.10
C ILE A 181 0.10 8.71 1.38
N SER A 182 1.34 8.30 1.13
CA SER A 182 2.52 9.01 1.56
C SER A 182 2.83 10.24 0.71
N ASP A 183 3.32 11.29 1.37
CA ASP A 183 4.01 12.40 0.70
C ASP A 183 5.51 12.10 0.61
N GLN A 184 6.07 11.35 1.58
CA GLN A 184 7.45 10.90 1.60
C GLN A 184 7.52 9.47 2.16
N VAL A 185 8.52 8.71 1.73
CA VAL A 185 8.71 7.31 2.15
C VAL A 185 10.11 7.11 2.69
N ILE A 186 10.22 6.39 3.80
CA ILE A 186 11.48 5.95 4.40
C ILE A 186 11.58 4.43 4.27
N CYS A 187 12.56 3.95 3.51
CA CYS A 187 12.87 2.54 3.39
C CYS A 187 13.83 2.11 4.50
N VAL A 188 13.37 1.20 5.36
CA VAL A 188 14.18 0.68 6.47
C VAL A 188 14.61 -0.75 6.16
N LYS A 189 15.93 -0.98 6.10
CA LYS A 189 16.51 -2.29 5.82
C LYS A 189 17.62 -2.60 6.85
N GLY A 190 17.38 -3.62 7.67
CA GLY A 190 18.32 -3.96 8.73
C GLY A 190 18.49 -2.85 9.75
N ASP A 191 19.69 -2.31 9.88
CA ASP A 191 20.07 -1.30 10.89
C ASP A 191 20.13 0.13 10.32
N ARG A 192 19.65 0.35 9.09
CA ARG A 192 19.81 1.63 8.40
C ARG A 192 18.56 2.05 7.62
N ILE A 193 18.49 3.34 7.36
CA ILE A 193 17.62 3.89 6.32
C ILE A 193 18.33 3.63 4.98
N ALA A 194 17.72 2.78 4.14
CA ALA A 194 18.27 2.44 2.83
C ALA A 194 18.00 3.55 1.82
N GLU A 195 16.76 4.06 1.80
CA GLU A 195 16.33 5.13 0.89
C GLU A 195 15.32 6.05 1.59
N PHE A 196 15.24 7.28 1.11
CA PHE A 196 14.25 8.29 1.53
C PHE A 196 13.93 9.17 0.34
N GLY A 197 12.66 9.35 0.01
CA GLY A 197 12.24 10.17 -1.13
C GLY A 197 10.75 10.16 -1.38
N ASP A 198 10.37 10.69 -2.52
CA ASP A 198 8.99 10.74 -2.99
C ASP A 198 8.50 9.32 -3.36
N PRO A 199 7.20 9.02 -3.20
CA PRO A 199 6.66 7.70 -3.54
C PRO A 199 6.98 7.26 -4.98
N GLU A 200 6.94 8.18 -5.94
CA GLU A 200 7.21 7.91 -7.35
C GLU A 200 8.65 7.45 -7.62
N GLU A 201 9.59 7.87 -6.78
CA GLU A 201 11.01 7.48 -6.87
C GLU A 201 11.27 6.17 -6.14
N ILE A 202 10.59 5.94 -5.01
CA ILE A 202 10.82 4.80 -4.13
C ILE A 202 10.11 3.54 -4.62
N PHE A 203 8.84 3.64 -5.08
CA PHE A 203 8.05 2.47 -5.45
C PHE A 203 8.39 1.95 -6.86
N THR A 204 9.65 1.63 -7.09
CA THR A 204 10.16 0.95 -8.29
C THR A 204 10.30 -0.55 -8.05
N GLU A 205 10.32 -1.33 -9.14
CA GLU A 205 10.58 -2.78 -9.05
C GLU A 205 11.93 -3.06 -8.35
N ALA A 206 12.97 -2.31 -8.72
CA ALA A 206 14.32 -2.50 -8.19
C ALA A 206 14.40 -2.22 -6.68
N THR A 207 13.88 -1.08 -6.23
CA THR A 207 13.89 -0.68 -4.82
C THR A 207 13.08 -1.63 -3.96
N ILE A 208 11.85 -1.98 -4.38
CA ILE A 208 10.99 -2.88 -3.59
C ILE A 208 11.55 -4.30 -3.55
N ARG A 209 12.10 -4.78 -4.67
CA ARG A 209 12.77 -6.07 -4.73
C ARG A 209 13.96 -6.14 -3.78
N ASP A 210 14.85 -5.13 -3.79
CA ASP A 210 16.00 -5.08 -2.88
C ASP A 210 15.56 -4.95 -1.42
N LEU A 211 14.60 -4.06 -1.13
CA LEU A 211 14.13 -3.78 0.23
C LEU A 211 13.56 -5.02 0.91
N TYR A 212 12.73 -5.80 0.19
CA TYR A 212 12.03 -6.97 0.72
C TYR A 212 12.71 -8.31 0.36
N GLU A 213 13.87 -8.27 -0.33
CA GLU A 213 14.62 -9.46 -0.74
C GLU A 213 13.76 -10.44 -1.53
N ILE A 214 13.01 -9.90 -2.53
CA ILE A 214 12.08 -10.70 -3.33
C ILE A 214 12.87 -11.52 -4.36
N ASP A 215 13.07 -12.81 -4.10
CA ASP A 215 13.69 -13.73 -5.02
C ASP A 215 12.70 -14.38 -5.99
N ASN A 216 11.46 -14.60 -5.53
CA ASN A 216 10.40 -15.27 -6.26
C ASN A 216 9.17 -14.36 -6.39
N GLY A 217 9.04 -13.69 -7.51
CA GLY A 217 7.94 -12.76 -7.78
C GLY A 217 8.43 -11.42 -8.30
N TYR A 218 7.50 -10.54 -8.54
CA TYR A 218 7.76 -9.21 -9.10
C TYR A 218 6.89 -8.17 -8.38
N TYR A 219 7.39 -6.96 -8.26
CA TYR A 219 6.59 -5.81 -7.88
C TYR A 219 6.22 -5.02 -9.14
N ASP A 220 4.93 -4.79 -9.34
CA ASP A 220 4.44 -3.93 -10.41
C ASP A 220 4.20 -2.51 -9.88
N PRO A 221 5.05 -1.53 -10.24
CA PRO A 221 4.89 -0.15 -9.77
C PRO A 221 3.64 0.55 -10.33
N ILE A 222 3.11 0.11 -11.48
CA ILE A 222 1.91 0.69 -12.10
C ILE A 222 0.66 0.30 -11.33
N PHE A 223 0.54 -0.96 -10.93
CA PHE A 223 -0.59 -1.45 -10.14
C PHE A 223 -0.33 -1.37 -8.63
N GLY A 224 0.91 -1.12 -8.20
CA GLY A 224 1.30 -1.13 -6.79
C GLY A 224 1.13 -2.50 -6.14
N SER A 225 1.24 -3.57 -6.91
CA SER A 225 0.95 -4.94 -6.45
C SER A 225 2.14 -5.88 -6.63
N VAL A 226 2.18 -6.91 -5.78
CA VAL A 226 3.15 -8.00 -5.91
C VAL A 226 2.55 -9.10 -6.77
N GLU A 227 3.32 -9.58 -7.75
CA GLU A 227 2.95 -10.65 -8.65
C GLU A 227 3.75 -11.92 -8.36
N LEU A 228 3.07 -13.06 -8.40
CA LEU A 228 3.72 -14.36 -8.27
C LEU A 228 4.58 -14.64 -9.51
N PRO A 229 5.62 -15.50 -9.41
CA PRO A 229 6.49 -15.80 -10.52
C PRO A 229 5.73 -16.36 -11.72
N LYS A 230 6.24 -16.07 -12.91
CA LYS A 230 5.71 -16.63 -14.14
C LYS A 230 6.01 -18.14 -14.22
N PRO A 231 5.17 -18.92 -14.90
CA PRO A 231 5.47 -20.32 -15.18
C PRO A 231 6.78 -20.47 -15.96
N GLU A 232 7.62 -21.41 -15.57
CA GLU A 232 8.87 -21.70 -16.25
C GLU A 232 8.67 -22.56 -17.50
N GLY A 233 9.51 -22.38 -18.48
CA GLY A 233 9.53 -23.19 -19.72
C GLY A 233 9.17 -22.41 -20.97
N GLU A 234 9.25 -23.10 -22.09
CA GLU A 234 8.84 -22.58 -23.39
C GLU A 234 7.32 -22.46 -23.47
N PRO A 235 6.78 -21.45 -24.17
CA PRO A 235 5.35 -21.24 -24.23
C PRO A 235 4.64 -22.42 -24.90
N GLU A 236 3.65 -22.97 -24.20
CA GLU A 236 2.79 -24.06 -24.68
C GLU A 236 1.55 -23.56 -25.40
N VAL A 237 1.20 -22.28 -25.24
CA VAL A 237 0.01 -21.67 -25.81
C VAL A 237 0.28 -20.19 -26.15
N LEU A 238 -0.27 -19.76 -27.28
CA LEU A 238 -0.31 -18.34 -27.64
C LEU A 238 -1.65 -17.75 -27.22
N VAL A 239 -1.62 -16.68 -26.43
CA VAL A 239 -2.83 -15.94 -26.05
C VAL A 239 -2.94 -14.68 -26.89
N LEU A 240 -4.01 -14.58 -27.66
CA LEU A 240 -4.36 -13.39 -28.42
C LEU A 240 -5.40 -12.59 -27.61
N SER A 241 -5.06 -11.35 -27.25
CA SER A 241 -5.89 -10.48 -26.43
C SER A 241 -5.82 -9.03 -26.88
N SER A 242 -6.71 -8.19 -26.41
CA SER A 242 -6.69 -6.74 -26.63
C SER A 242 -7.39 -5.99 -25.52
N GLY A 243 -6.88 -4.81 -25.17
CA GLY A 243 -7.45 -3.97 -24.11
C GLY A 243 -7.21 -4.54 -22.72
N LYS A 244 -8.14 -5.26 -22.15
CA LYS A 244 -8.04 -5.90 -20.82
C LYS A 244 -8.47 -7.37 -20.85
N THR A 245 -8.68 -7.92 -22.04
CA THR A 245 -9.31 -9.24 -22.18
C THR A 245 -8.34 -10.39 -21.86
N GLY A 246 -7.03 -10.15 -21.97
CA GLY A 246 -6.00 -11.13 -21.64
C GLY A 246 -5.81 -11.37 -20.14
N ILE A 247 -6.06 -10.36 -19.30
CA ILE A 247 -5.78 -10.42 -17.85
C ILE A 247 -6.36 -11.67 -17.16
N PRO A 248 -7.65 -12.01 -17.33
CA PRO A 248 -8.21 -13.21 -16.70
C PRO A 248 -7.58 -14.51 -17.20
N VAL A 249 -7.21 -14.56 -18.48
CA VAL A 249 -6.58 -15.72 -19.13
C VAL A 249 -5.16 -15.92 -18.62
N TYR A 250 -4.36 -14.84 -18.57
CA TYR A 250 -3.00 -14.89 -18.04
C TYR A 250 -2.97 -15.39 -16.59
N ARG A 251 -3.90 -14.92 -15.75
CA ARG A 251 -4.04 -15.38 -14.36
C ARG A 251 -4.40 -16.85 -14.26
N LYS A 252 -5.27 -17.36 -15.14
CA LYS A 252 -5.62 -18.79 -15.17
C LYS A 252 -4.42 -19.64 -15.58
N LEU A 253 -3.69 -19.23 -16.60
CA LEU A 253 -2.50 -19.94 -17.07
C LEU A 253 -1.40 -19.95 -16.01
N GLN A 254 -1.13 -18.79 -15.36
CA GLN A 254 -0.20 -18.71 -14.26
C GLN A 254 -0.56 -19.68 -13.13
N LYS A 255 -1.83 -19.66 -12.69
CA LYS A 255 -2.32 -20.59 -11.63
C LYS A 255 -2.21 -22.06 -12.02
N ALA A 256 -2.37 -22.37 -13.30
CA ALA A 256 -2.23 -23.72 -13.82
C ALA A 256 -0.76 -24.14 -14.06
N GLY A 257 0.20 -23.22 -13.88
CA GLY A 257 1.61 -23.49 -14.16
C GLY A 257 1.92 -23.67 -15.65
N ILE A 258 1.06 -23.15 -16.55
CA ILE A 258 1.20 -23.30 -18.00
C ILE A 258 1.95 -22.10 -18.56
N PRO A 259 3.18 -22.27 -19.11
CA PRO A 259 3.90 -21.21 -19.75
C PRO A 259 3.21 -20.79 -21.05
N PHE A 260 3.11 -19.49 -21.28
CA PHE A 260 2.39 -18.95 -22.43
C PHE A 260 3.11 -17.77 -23.08
N ALA A 261 2.86 -17.59 -24.36
CA ALA A 261 3.20 -16.35 -25.06
C ALA A 261 1.96 -15.46 -25.17
N ALA A 262 2.14 -14.17 -25.07
CA ALA A 262 1.09 -13.18 -25.24
C ALA A 262 1.38 -12.26 -26.41
N GLY A 263 0.41 -11.95 -27.22
CA GLY A 263 0.57 -11.00 -28.32
C GLY A 263 -0.55 -11.06 -29.35
N ILE A 264 -0.59 -10.17 -30.31
CA ILE A 264 0.31 -9.01 -30.45
C ILE A 264 -0.23 -7.90 -29.58
N LEU A 265 0.61 -7.35 -28.70
CA LEU A 265 0.22 -6.35 -27.70
C LEU A 265 0.93 -5.01 -27.98
N TYR A 266 0.35 -3.93 -27.51
CA TYR A 266 0.97 -2.61 -27.59
C TYR A 266 1.49 -2.16 -26.21
N PRO A 267 2.74 -1.65 -26.11
CA PRO A 267 3.23 -1.01 -24.90
C PRO A 267 2.26 0.09 -24.45
N GLY A 268 1.84 0.06 -23.18
CA GLY A 268 0.81 0.97 -22.66
C GLY A 268 -0.56 0.33 -22.48
N GLU A 269 -0.85 -0.81 -23.10
CA GLU A 269 -2.05 -1.58 -22.80
C GLU A 269 -1.93 -2.35 -21.48
N SER A 270 -3.04 -2.47 -20.74
CA SER A 270 -3.07 -3.23 -19.47
C SER A 270 -2.67 -4.69 -19.66
N ASP A 271 -3.04 -5.32 -20.79
CA ASP A 271 -2.64 -6.67 -21.12
C ASP A 271 -1.12 -6.78 -21.29
N TYR A 272 -0.48 -5.80 -21.94
CA TYR A 272 0.97 -5.77 -22.09
C TYR A 272 1.69 -5.67 -20.74
N GLN A 273 1.22 -4.78 -19.86
CA GLN A 273 1.85 -4.58 -18.57
C GLN A 273 1.83 -5.88 -17.74
N LEU A 274 0.70 -6.57 -17.70
CA LEU A 274 0.62 -7.84 -16.96
C LEU A 274 1.36 -8.98 -17.69
N ALA A 275 1.32 -9.03 -19.02
CA ALA A 275 2.03 -10.06 -19.78
C ALA A 275 3.54 -10.00 -19.55
N ARG A 276 4.13 -8.79 -19.39
CA ARG A 276 5.56 -8.65 -19.05
C ARG A 276 5.98 -9.43 -17.80
N LEU A 277 5.09 -9.54 -16.84
CA LEU A 277 5.35 -10.20 -15.57
C LEU A 277 5.01 -11.68 -15.61
N LEU A 278 4.00 -12.09 -16.37
CA LEU A 278 3.43 -13.44 -16.30
C LEU A 278 3.71 -14.32 -17.51
N ALA A 279 3.97 -13.75 -18.69
CA ALA A 279 4.21 -14.52 -19.91
C ALA A 279 5.67 -14.97 -20.05
N SER A 280 5.88 -16.15 -20.62
CA SER A 280 7.22 -16.65 -20.99
C SER A 280 7.76 -15.93 -22.24
N GLY A 281 6.89 -15.38 -23.07
CA GLY A 281 7.24 -14.59 -24.25
C GLY A 281 6.17 -13.56 -24.58
N ILE A 282 6.59 -12.42 -25.14
CA ILE A 282 5.69 -11.35 -25.57
C ILE A 282 6.00 -11.01 -27.02
N ILE A 283 4.94 -10.81 -27.77
CA ILE A 283 5.01 -10.25 -29.13
C ILE A 283 4.34 -8.88 -29.05
N SER A 284 5.08 -7.84 -29.35
CA SER A 284 4.57 -6.46 -29.30
C SER A 284 4.85 -5.71 -30.58
N GLU A 285 4.01 -4.75 -30.86
CA GLU A 285 4.17 -3.75 -31.90
C GLU A 285 4.40 -2.37 -31.30
N GLU A 286 4.96 -1.44 -32.05
CA GLU A 286 5.12 -0.07 -31.61
C GLU A 286 3.75 0.61 -31.36
N PRO A 287 3.65 1.45 -30.32
CA PRO A 287 2.39 2.14 -30.00
C PRO A 287 1.90 2.98 -31.18
N TYR A 288 0.59 2.91 -31.43
CA TYR A 288 -0.09 3.66 -32.50
C TYR A 288 0.26 3.25 -33.94
N GLU A 289 1.06 2.22 -34.15
CA GLU A 289 1.37 1.70 -35.47
C GLU A 289 0.48 0.50 -35.80
N GLN A 290 0.29 0.27 -37.11
CA GLN A 290 -0.32 -0.98 -37.59
C GLN A 290 0.66 -2.14 -37.38
N ILE A 291 0.12 -3.33 -37.11
CA ILE A 291 0.96 -4.52 -36.96
C ILE A 291 1.81 -4.71 -38.26
N SER A 292 3.11 -4.65 -38.11
CA SER A 292 4.07 -4.85 -39.17
C SER A 292 4.08 -6.30 -39.69
N ASP A 293 4.58 -6.54 -40.90
CA ASP A 293 4.75 -7.90 -41.41
C ASP A 293 5.76 -8.69 -40.57
N GLU A 294 6.78 -8.02 -40.05
CA GLU A 294 7.78 -8.66 -39.20
C GLU A 294 7.16 -9.19 -37.91
N THR A 295 6.40 -8.36 -37.20
CA THR A 295 5.71 -8.73 -35.92
C THR A 295 4.67 -9.82 -36.20
N TYR A 296 3.93 -9.73 -37.29
CA TYR A 296 2.99 -10.77 -37.70
C TYR A 296 3.69 -12.12 -37.97
N GLN A 297 4.82 -12.14 -38.67
CA GLN A 297 5.59 -13.37 -38.89
C GLN A 297 6.17 -13.95 -37.60
N LYS A 298 6.57 -13.10 -36.63
CA LYS A 298 6.97 -13.57 -35.32
C LYS A 298 5.81 -14.27 -34.62
N ALA A 299 4.61 -13.69 -34.65
CA ALA A 299 3.41 -14.27 -34.05
C ALA A 299 3.04 -15.62 -34.72
N LEU A 300 3.10 -15.73 -36.04
CA LEU A 300 2.86 -16.99 -36.73
C LEU A 300 3.84 -18.09 -36.29
N LYS A 301 5.13 -17.79 -36.21
CA LYS A 301 6.16 -18.75 -35.77
C LYS A 301 5.89 -19.26 -34.36
N ILE A 302 5.52 -18.35 -33.43
CA ILE A 302 5.21 -18.74 -32.05
C ILE A 302 3.91 -19.54 -32.02
N MET A 303 2.90 -19.16 -32.78
CA MET A 303 1.64 -19.90 -32.91
C MET A 303 1.88 -21.33 -33.39
N GLU A 304 2.71 -21.53 -34.41
CA GLU A 304 3.07 -22.85 -34.92
C GLU A 304 3.86 -23.67 -33.92
N LYS A 305 4.78 -23.04 -33.16
CA LYS A 305 5.58 -23.70 -32.13
C LYS A 305 4.69 -24.17 -30.97
N CYS A 306 3.76 -23.36 -30.52
CA CYS A 306 2.84 -23.71 -29.43
C CYS A 306 1.80 -24.74 -29.83
N GLY A 307 1.34 -24.71 -31.10
CA GLY A 307 0.27 -25.57 -31.60
C GLY A 307 -1.12 -25.34 -30.98
N LYS A 308 -1.21 -24.41 -30.03
CA LYS A 308 -2.44 -24.04 -29.30
C LYS A 308 -2.58 -22.52 -29.23
N VAL A 309 -3.78 -22.03 -29.43
CA VAL A 309 -4.12 -20.59 -29.40
C VAL A 309 -5.36 -20.38 -28.54
N ILE A 310 -5.31 -19.37 -27.66
CA ILE A 310 -6.46 -18.90 -26.91
C ILE A 310 -6.87 -17.55 -27.46
N ASN A 311 -8.10 -17.45 -27.90
CA ASN A 311 -8.73 -16.17 -28.16
C ASN A 311 -9.32 -15.63 -26.85
N ALA A 312 -8.67 -14.65 -26.26
CA ALA A 312 -9.15 -14.01 -25.04
C ALA A 312 -10.17 -12.87 -25.31
N GLY A 313 -10.79 -12.87 -26.46
CA GLY A 313 -11.79 -11.85 -26.83
C GLY A 313 -11.16 -10.65 -27.55
N VAL A 314 -10.29 -10.91 -28.49
CA VAL A 314 -9.67 -9.87 -29.34
C VAL A 314 -10.73 -9.07 -30.08
N LYS A 315 -10.67 -7.74 -29.95
CA LYS A 315 -11.44 -6.82 -30.79
C LYS A 315 -10.57 -6.36 -31.93
N VAL A 316 -10.96 -6.73 -33.16
CA VAL A 316 -10.22 -6.39 -34.36
C VAL A 316 -10.65 -5.00 -34.87
N GLY A 317 -9.68 -4.12 -35.10
CA GLY A 317 -9.85 -2.77 -35.66
C GLY A 317 -8.80 -2.49 -36.73
N SER A 318 -8.72 -1.24 -37.19
CA SER A 318 -7.79 -0.83 -38.28
C SER A 318 -6.32 -1.02 -37.91
N MET A 319 -5.95 -0.90 -36.62
CA MET A 319 -4.57 -1.02 -36.17
C MET A 319 -4.10 -2.48 -36.09
N ASN A 320 -5.00 -3.39 -35.73
CA ASN A 320 -4.69 -4.78 -35.43
C ASN A 320 -5.40 -5.79 -36.34
N GLN A 321 -5.66 -5.43 -37.59
CA GLN A 321 -6.33 -6.31 -38.58
C GLN A 321 -5.67 -7.69 -38.69
N LYS A 322 -4.35 -7.75 -38.64
CA LYS A 322 -3.57 -8.99 -38.65
C LYS A 322 -3.85 -9.94 -37.47
N MET A 323 -4.37 -9.45 -36.36
CA MET A 323 -4.87 -10.32 -35.28
C MET A 323 -6.08 -11.14 -35.75
N GLY A 324 -6.96 -10.55 -36.54
CA GLY A 324 -8.08 -11.27 -37.17
C GLY A 324 -7.61 -12.38 -38.14
N GLU A 325 -6.54 -12.15 -38.86
CA GLU A 325 -5.93 -13.17 -39.74
C GLU A 325 -5.31 -14.31 -38.93
N LEU A 326 -4.61 -14.01 -37.84
CA LEU A 326 -4.07 -15.03 -36.92
C LEU A 326 -5.18 -15.90 -36.34
N LEU A 327 -6.28 -15.29 -35.91
CA LEU A 327 -7.44 -16.04 -35.34
C LEU A 327 -8.06 -16.96 -36.42
N ARG A 328 -8.21 -16.46 -37.66
CA ARG A 328 -8.73 -17.28 -38.78
C ARG A 328 -7.83 -18.48 -39.06
N ILE A 329 -6.50 -18.27 -39.13
CA ILE A 329 -5.55 -19.36 -39.33
C ILE A 329 -5.60 -20.36 -38.17
N ALA A 330 -5.69 -19.88 -36.95
CA ALA A 330 -5.82 -20.75 -35.77
C ALA A 330 -7.10 -21.61 -35.80
N GLU A 331 -8.21 -21.05 -36.29
CA GLU A 331 -9.47 -21.75 -36.48
C GLU A 331 -9.38 -22.81 -37.61
N GLU A 332 -8.91 -22.42 -38.76
CA GLU A 332 -8.70 -23.30 -39.93
C GLU A 332 -7.80 -24.50 -39.58
N ARG A 333 -6.75 -24.27 -38.81
CA ARG A 333 -5.80 -25.30 -38.35
C ARG A 333 -6.23 -26.04 -37.07
N ARG A 334 -7.41 -25.77 -36.52
CA ARG A 334 -7.97 -26.35 -35.30
C ARG A 334 -7.05 -26.18 -34.08
N MET A 335 -6.39 -25.05 -33.99
CA MET A 335 -5.48 -24.72 -32.89
C MET A 335 -6.19 -24.02 -31.74
N LEU A 336 -7.42 -23.52 -31.93
CA LEU A 336 -8.16 -22.80 -30.90
C LEU A 336 -8.52 -23.74 -29.76
N VAL A 337 -8.17 -23.31 -28.55
CA VAL A 337 -8.51 -23.99 -27.29
C VAL A 337 -9.21 -23.01 -26.35
N SER A 338 -10.05 -23.55 -25.45
CA SER A 338 -10.67 -22.79 -24.35
C SER A 338 -10.04 -23.19 -23.03
N ILE A 339 -10.03 -22.27 -22.08
CA ILE A 339 -9.56 -22.47 -20.69
C ILE A 339 -10.74 -22.54 -19.73
#